data_cf8206b802cd27bc281f5c0a704f73c3
#
_entry.id   cf8206b802cd27bc281f5c0a704f73c3
#
_cell.length_a   1.000
_cell.length_b   1.000
_cell.length_c   1.000
_cell.angle_alpha   90.00
_cell.angle_beta   90.00
_cell.angle_gamma   90.00
#
_symmetry.space_group_name_H-M   'P 1'
#
loop_
_entity.id
_entity.type
_entity.pdbx_description
1 polymer ?
#
loop_
_entity_poly.entity_id
_entity_poly.type
_entity_poly.pdbx_seq_one_letter_code
_entity_poly.pdbx_strand_id
1 'polypeptide(L)' 'MLFRSRADKERTVATLRNQLYGLHAKFSEKGYVDNSGLKTFTELGKIYEAAGGDDIYHDKLKPEVMSLPIKDEP' A
#
# COMPACT_ATOMS: atom_id res chain seq x y z
N MET A 1 -16.63 -26.84 2.77
CA MET A 1 -16.41 -25.53 3.25
C MET A 1 -15.02 -25.36 3.81
N LEU A 2 -14.47 -24.27 3.58
CA LEU A 2 -13.11 -24.04 4.01
C LEU A 2 -13.04 -22.98 5.05
N PHE A 3 -12.21 -23.23 6.01
CA PHE A 3 -11.91 -22.23 6.99
C PHE A 3 -10.82 -21.34 6.49
N ARG A 4 -11.02 -20.07 6.66
CA ARG A 4 -9.93 -19.15 6.49
C ARG A 4 -9.03 -19.32 7.68
N SER A 5 -7.90 -19.94 7.46
CA SER A 5 -6.97 -20.16 8.53
C SER A 5 -6.24 -18.86 8.82
N ARG A 6 -5.59 -18.83 9.99
CA ARG A 6 -4.73 -17.70 10.33
C ARG A 6 -3.62 -17.55 9.31
N ALA A 7 -3.10 -18.67 8.81
CA ALA A 7 -2.04 -18.65 7.82
C ALA A 7 -2.48 -17.97 6.54
N ASP A 8 -3.73 -18.18 6.11
CA ASP A 8 -4.24 -17.52 4.92
C ASP A 8 -4.36 -16.02 5.10
N LYS A 9 -4.83 -15.59 6.27
CA LYS A 9 -4.92 -14.18 6.57
C LYS A 9 -3.53 -13.55 6.57
N GLU A 10 -2.58 -14.21 7.20
CA GLU A 10 -1.22 -13.69 7.28
C GLU A 10 -0.58 -13.60 5.91
N ARG A 11 -0.86 -14.57 5.04
CA ARG A 11 -0.36 -14.55 3.68
C ARG A 11 -0.94 -13.36 2.90
N THR A 12 -2.24 -13.13 3.04
CA THR A 12 -2.90 -12.02 2.37
C THR A 12 -2.31 -10.70 2.83
N VAL A 13 -2.15 -10.54 4.13
CA VAL A 13 -1.59 -9.31 4.70
C VAL A 13 -0.16 -9.11 4.20
N ALA A 14 0.65 -10.17 4.19
CA ALA A 14 2.02 -10.08 3.73
C ALA A 14 2.11 -9.70 2.26
N THR A 15 1.22 -10.25 1.43
CA THR A 15 1.20 -9.92 0.01
C THR A 15 0.86 -8.45 -0.20
N LEU A 16 -0.15 -7.96 0.51
CA LEU A 16 -0.55 -6.56 0.42
C LEU A 16 0.57 -5.65 0.91
N ARG A 17 1.23 -6.04 1.99
CA ARG A 17 2.35 -5.26 2.50
C ARG A 17 3.47 -5.16 1.48
N ASN A 18 3.80 -6.28 0.83
CA ASN A 18 4.82 -6.27 -0.20
C ASN A 18 4.45 -5.37 -1.37
N GLN A 19 3.18 -5.38 -1.76
CA GLN A 19 2.71 -4.50 -2.83
C GLN A 19 2.82 -3.04 -2.43
N LEU A 20 2.45 -2.72 -1.19
CA LEU A 20 2.57 -1.36 -0.69
C LEU A 20 4.01 -0.90 -0.63
N TYR A 21 4.92 -1.77 -0.16
CA TYR A 21 6.33 -1.44 -0.13
C TYR A 21 6.88 -1.22 -1.55
N GLY A 22 6.43 -2.04 -2.50
CA GLY A 22 6.88 -1.90 -3.88
C GLY A 22 6.47 -0.56 -4.48
N LEU A 23 5.22 -0.16 -4.25
CA LEU A 23 4.74 1.13 -4.74
C LEU A 23 5.44 2.28 -4.03
N HIS A 24 5.61 2.17 -2.72
CA HIS A 24 6.31 3.18 -1.95
C HIS A 24 7.73 3.39 -2.49
N ALA A 25 8.45 2.30 -2.72
CA ALA A 25 9.80 2.37 -3.25
C ALA A 25 9.83 2.99 -4.64
N LYS A 26 8.87 2.62 -5.48
CA LYS A 26 8.79 3.14 -6.84
C LYS A 26 8.56 4.65 -6.84
N PHE A 27 7.60 5.11 -6.04
CA PHE A 27 7.31 6.53 -5.96
C PHE A 27 8.47 7.31 -5.36
N SER A 28 9.11 6.75 -4.32
CA SER A 28 10.25 7.39 -3.69
C SER A 28 11.42 7.52 -4.66
N GLU A 29 11.64 6.51 -5.47
CA GLU A 29 12.72 6.54 -6.44
C GLU A 29 12.45 7.57 -7.54
N LYS A 30 11.19 7.65 -8.00
CA LYS A 30 10.83 8.65 -9.02
C LYS A 30 10.80 10.06 -8.45
N GLY A 31 10.53 10.18 -7.16
CA GLY A 31 10.42 11.50 -6.52
C GLY A 31 9.07 12.16 -6.69
N TYR A 32 8.10 11.47 -7.27
CA TYR A 32 6.74 11.99 -7.42
C TYR A 32 5.77 10.83 -7.59
N VAL A 33 4.48 11.14 -7.50
CA VAL A 33 3.42 10.15 -7.67
C VAL A 33 2.35 10.76 -8.59
N ASP A 34 1.80 9.95 -9.50
CA ASP A 34 0.68 10.42 -10.30
C ASP A 34 -0.63 10.09 -9.60
N ASN A 35 -1.73 10.63 -10.12
CA ASN A 35 -3.04 10.43 -9.48
C ASN A 35 -3.46 8.96 -9.51
N SER A 36 -3.20 8.26 -10.61
CA SER A 36 -3.52 6.84 -10.68
C SER A 36 -2.75 6.02 -9.68
N GLY A 37 -1.46 6.30 -9.55
CA GLY A 37 -0.62 5.60 -8.58
C GLY A 37 -1.06 5.87 -7.17
N LEU A 38 -1.40 7.12 -6.87
CA LEU A 38 -1.85 7.47 -5.54
C LEU A 38 -3.16 6.77 -5.20
N LYS A 39 -4.10 6.74 -6.15
CA LYS A 39 -5.36 6.06 -5.94
C LYS A 39 -5.15 4.57 -5.67
N THR A 40 -4.31 3.92 -6.48
CA THR A 40 -4.01 2.50 -6.29
C THR A 40 -3.37 2.27 -4.93
N PHE A 41 -2.41 3.11 -4.56
CA PHE A 41 -1.72 2.98 -3.30
C PHE A 41 -2.68 3.11 -2.11
N THR A 42 -3.56 4.11 -2.14
CA THR A 42 -4.49 4.32 -1.03
C THR A 42 -5.55 3.22 -0.96
N GLU A 43 -6.00 2.72 -2.11
CA GLU A 43 -6.95 1.60 -2.11
C GLU A 43 -6.32 0.34 -1.53
N LEU A 44 -5.08 0.05 -1.91
CA LEU A 44 -4.36 -1.10 -1.34
C LEU A 44 -4.16 -0.93 0.16
N GLY A 45 -3.88 0.30 0.59
CA GLY A 45 -3.72 0.57 2.01
C GLY A 45 -4.98 0.30 2.80
N LYS A 46 -6.14 0.69 2.25
CA LYS A 46 -7.41 0.42 2.90
C LYS A 46 -7.68 -1.08 3.00
N ILE A 47 -7.37 -1.81 1.93
CA ILE A 47 -7.55 -3.26 1.93
C ILE A 47 -6.61 -3.90 2.94
N TYR A 48 -5.37 -3.41 3.01
CA TYR A 48 -4.38 -3.91 3.96
C TYR A 48 -4.88 -3.73 5.40
N GLU A 49 -5.39 -2.57 5.72
CA GLU A 49 -5.90 -2.31 7.07
C GLU A 49 -7.14 -3.15 7.37
N ALA A 50 -8.04 -3.28 6.40
CA ALA A 50 -9.24 -4.09 6.57
C ALA A 50 -8.91 -5.57 6.72
N ALA A 51 -7.81 -6.02 6.13
CA ALA A 51 -7.37 -7.41 6.24
C ALA A 51 -6.65 -7.69 7.55
N GLY A 52 -6.45 -6.70 8.37
CA GLY A 52 -5.81 -6.89 9.67
C GLY A 52 -4.33 -6.57 9.67
N GLY A 53 -3.88 -5.77 8.73
CA GLY A 53 -2.49 -5.33 8.71
C GLY A 53 -2.19 -4.39 9.87
N ASP A 54 -0.90 -4.20 10.12
CA ASP A 54 -0.47 -3.32 11.20
C ASP A 54 -0.49 -1.86 10.75
N ASP A 55 0.11 -1.00 11.54
CA ASP A 55 0.05 0.44 11.32
C ASP A 55 1.12 0.95 10.35
N ILE A 56 1.89 0.08 9.72
CA ILE A 56 3.00 0.51 8.87
C ILE A 56 2.50 1.38 7.71
N TYR A 57 1.34 1.04 7.13
CA TYR A 57 0.77 1.83 6.06
C TYR A 57 0.39 3.22 6.57
N HIS A 58 -0.37 3.27 7.65
CA HIS A 58 -0.90 4.52 8.18
C HIS A 58 0.21 5.42 8.73
N ASP A 59 1.15 4.82 9.46
CA ASP A 59 2.13 5.60 10.21
C ASP A 59 3.36 5.97 9.39
N LYS A 60 3.70 5.16 8.39
CA LYS A 60 4.93 5.38 7.64
C LYS A 60 4.69 5.54 6.15
N LEU A 61 4.08 4.55 5.53
CA LEU A 61 4.02 4.51 4.07
C LEU A 61 3.15 5.62 3.50
N LYS A 62 1.96 5.78 4.06
CA LYS A 62 1.04 6.80 3.57
C LYS A 62 1.59 8.21 3.74
N PRO A 63 2.07 8.61 4.93
CA PRO A 63 2.63 9.96 5.07
C PRO A 63 3.79 10.22 4.14
N GLU A 64 4.66 9.24 3.94
CA GLU A 64 5.81 9.42 3.06
C GLU A 64 5.40 9.61 1.62
N VAL A 65 4.45 8.81 1.14
CA VAL A 65 3.96 8.96 -0.22
C VAL A 65 3.20 10.27 -0.38
N MET A 66 2.38 10.63 0.60
CA MET A 66 1.61 11.88 0.54
C MET A 66 2.49 13.12 0.57
N SER A 67 3.73 12.99 1.01
CA SER A 67 4.66 14.12 1.01
C SER A 67 5.29 14.36 -0.35
N LEU A 68 5.14 13.40 -1.28
CA LEU A 68 5.71 13.56 -2.61
C LEU A 68 4.83 14.45 -3.47
N PRO A 69 5.44 15.20 -4.41
CA PRO A 69 4.62 15.99 -5.34
C PRO A 69 3.79 15.08 -6.22
N ILE A 70 2.60 15.55 -6.56
CA ILE A 70 1.70 14.83 -7.45
C ILE A 70 1.88 15.39 -8.85
N LYS A 71 2.25 14.54 -9.78
CA LYS A 71 2.43 14.93 -11.17
C LYS A 71 1.69 13.95 -12.06
N ASP A 72 0.74 14.46 -12.82
CA ASP A 72 0.06 13.64 -13.81
C ASP A 72 0.90 13.60 -15.07
N GLU A 73 1.12 12.40 -15.56
CA GLU A 73 1.81 12.23 -16.81
C GLU A 73 0.81 12.16 -17.95
N PRO A 74 1.12 12.81 -19.09
CA PRO A 74 0.21 12.77 -20.23
C PRO A 74 -0.01 11.39 -20.80
#